data_4ba458839ce539b58c1c633dfb2227a9
#
_entry.id   4ba458839ce539b58c1c633dfb2227a9
#
_cell.length_a   1.000
_cell.length_b   1.000
_cell.length_c   1.000
_cell.angle_alpha   90.00
_cell.angle_beta   90.00
_cell.angle_gamma   90.00
#
_symmetry.space_group_name_H-M   'P 1'
#
loop_
_entity.id
_entity.type
_entity.pdbx_description
1 polymer ?
#
loop_
_entity_poly.entity_id
_entity_poly.type
_entity_poly.pdbx_seq_one_letter_code
_entity_poly.pdbx_strand_id
1 'polypeptide(L)'
;MRIDHVSYAAGPEGLQETAARLGEQLGVEPVDGGVHPRFGTRNVILPLAEQRYLEVVECLDHPASDKAPFGQAVKARSNRGGGWMAWVVAVDDLGPVEERLGRGAVDGNRHTPQGVDLRWRQIGVKNVIDHGNLPFFVRWESPLADHPSQLTESRARLAGLTIGGEPTIVRAWLGLGDAPEGAFESQVEFGFVEDDACPCLYEVTFETPEGRIVV
;
A
#
# COMPACT_ATOMS: atom_id res chain seq x y z
N MET A 1 3.86 0.72 15.10
CA MET A 1 4.06 0.22 13.72
C MET A 1 2.91 -0.70 13.38
N ARG A 2 2.21 -0.49 12.27
CA ARG A 2 1.08 -1.30 11.78
C ARG A 2 1.05 -1.30 10.25
N ILE A 3 0.40 -2.29 9.64
CA ILE A 3 0.09 -2.20 8.21
C ILE A 3 -0.93 -1.08 8.02
N ASP A 4 -0.63 -0.16 7.12
CA ASP A 4 -1.47 0.99 6.82
C ASP A 4 -2.42 0.70 5.65
N HIS A 5 -1.85 0.22 4.55
CA HIS A 5 -2.60 -0.12 3.37
C HIS A 5 -1.85 -1.09 2.46
N VAL A 6 -2.57 -1.60 1.49
CA VAL A 6 -2.04 -2.33 0.35
C VAL A 6 -2.36 -1.58 -0.93
N SER A 7 -1.43 -1.56 -1.89
CA SER A 7 -1.59 -0.84 -3.15
C SER A 7 -1.71 -1.80 -4.33
N TYR A 8 -2.72 -1.59 -5.15
CA TYR A 8 -3.03 -2.33 -6.36
C TYR A 8 -2.93 -1.39 -7.58
N ALA A 9 -2.04 -1.66 -8.51
CA ALA A 9 -1.96 -0.89 -9.74
C ALA A 9 -3.11 -1.27 -10.68
N ALA A 10 -3.80 -0.26 -11.22
CA ALA A 10 -4.87 -0.49 -12.18
C ALA A 10 -4.35 -1.21 -13.43
N GLY A 11 -5.14 -2.13 -13.94
CA GLY A 11 -4.89 -2.85 -15.18
C GLY A 11 -5.37 -2.08 -16.41
N PRO A 12 -5.42 -2.74 -17.58
CA PRO A 12 -5.84 -2.10 -18.85
C PRO A 12 -7.30 -1.62 -18.83
N GLU A 13 -8.13 -2.14 -17.93
CA GLU A 13 -9.50 -1.70 -17.71
C GLU A 13 -9.58 -0.30 -17.10
N GLY A 14 -8.48 0.20 -16.53
CA GLY A 14 -8.39 1.51 -15.90
C GLY A 14 -8.78 1.53 -14.42
N LEU A 15 -8.58 2.69 -13.81
CA LEU A 15 -8.71 2.90 -12.37
C LEU A 15 -10.11 2.57 -11.83
N GLN A 16 -11.13 3.11 -12.47
CA GLN A 16 -12.51 3.03 -11.97
C GLN A 16 -13.05 1.59 -12.05
N GLU A 17 -12.84 0.91 -13.17
CA GLU A 17 -13.29 -0.46 -13.37
C GLU A 17 -12.53 -1.44 -12.44
N THR A 18 -11.22 -1.23 -12.26
CA THR A 18 -10.42 -2.02 -11.31
C THR A 18 -10.95 -1.82 -9.88
N ALA A 19 -11.20 -0.59 -9.46
CA ALA A 19 -11.71 -0.28 -8.13
C ALA A 19 -13.13 -0.80 -7.91
N ALA A 20 -14.02 -0.67 -8.90
CA ALA A 20 -15.37 -1.19 -8.82
C ALA A 20 -15.40 -2.72 -8.66
N ARG A 21 -14.60 -3.43 -9.46
CA ARG A 21 -14.45 -4.90 -9.36
C ARG A 21 -13.97 -5.36 -7.99
N LEU A 22 -12.92 -4.70 -7.46
CA LEU A 22 -12.39 -5.02 -6.14
C LEU A 22 -13.38 -4.64 -5.03
N GLY A 23 -14.07 -3.51 -5.18
CA GLY A 23 -15.11 -3.07 -4.26
C GLY A 23 -16.29 -4.05 -4.20
N GLU A 24 -16.75 -4.55 -5.33
CA GLU A 24 -17.80 -5.58 -5.40
C GLU A 24 -17.38 -6.86 -4.69
N GLN A 25 -16.15 -7.34 -4.95
CA GLN A 25 -15.62 -8.54 -4.29
C GLN A 25 -15.56 -8.39 -2.76
N LEU A 26 -15.19 -7.22 -2.28
CA LEU A 26 -14.99 -6.98 -0.84
C LEU A 26 -16.24 -6.45 -0.12
N GLY A 27 -17.29 -6.10 -0.86
CA GLY A 27 -18.47 -5.44 -0.29
C GLY A 27 -18.15 -4.03 0.24
N VAL A 28 -17.20 -3.33 -0.42
CA VAL A 28 -16.72 -2.00 -0.01
C VAL A 28 -16.97 -1.00 -1.13
N GLU A 29 -17.62 0.13 -0.79
CA GLU A 29 -17.84 1.22 -1.75
C GLU A 29 -16.53 1.94 -2.06
N PRO A 30 -16.10 2.00 -3.34
CA PRO A 30 -14.92 2.76 -3.74
C PRO A 30 -15.15 4.26 -3.61
N VAL A 31 -14.18 4.98 -3.08
CA VAL A 31 -14.20 6.43 -2.91
C VAL A 31 -13.06 7.08 -3.68
N ASP A 32 -13.33 8.12 -4.45
CA ASP A 32 -12.29 8.87 -5.15
C ASP A 32 -11.30 9.45 -4.12
N GLY A 33 -10.06 9.01 -4.20
CA GLY A 33 -9.00 9.44 -3.29
C GLY A 33 -8.34 10.75 -3.71
N GLY A 34 -8.35 11.06 -5.00
CA GLY A 34 -7.74 12.25 -5.56
C GLY A 34 -6.38 12.03 -6.24
N VAL A 35 -5.58 13.09 -6.27
CA VAL A 35 -4.34 13.17 -7.04
C VAL A 35 -3.13 13.28 -6.12
N HIS A 36 -2.06 12.59 -6.46
CA HIS A 36 -0.73 12.75 -5.88
C HIS A 36 0.15 13.61 -6.80
N PRO A 37 0.21 14.92 -6.62
CA PRO A 37 0.88 15.82 -7.57
C PRO A 37 2.38 15.55 -7.71
N ARG A 38 3.03 15.16 -6.61
CA ARG A 38 4.48 14.86 -6.57
C ARG A 38 4.84 13.59 -7.33
N PHE A 39 3.89 12.66 -7.47
CA PHE A 39 4.13 11.33 -8.05
C PHE A 39 3.51 11.17 -9.43
N GLY A 40 2.63 12.09 -9.85
CA GLY A 40 1.91 12.00 -11.12
C GLY A 40 0.96 10.80 -11.18
N THR A 41 0.30 10.50 -10.07
CA THR A 41 -0.66 9.41 -9.94
C THR A 41 -1.98 9.91 -9.36
N ARG A 42 -3.04 9.13 -9.54
CA ARG A 42 -4.33 9.29 -8.85
C ARG A 42 -4.80 7.95 -8.31
N ASN A 43 -5.69 7.98 -7.35
CA ASN A 43 -6.16 6.76 -6.73
C ASN A 43 -7.66 6.76 -6.43
N VAL A 44 -8.18 5.55 -6.22
CA VAL A 44 -9.46 5.26 -5.58
C VAL A 44 -9.16 4.46 -4.32
N ILE A 45 -9.86 4.79 -3.24
CA ILE A 45 -9.71 4.18 -1.93
C ILE A 45 -10.88 3.23 -1.64
N LEU A 46 -10.56 2.05 -1.17
CA LEU A 46 -11.52 1.14 -0.54
C LEU A 46 -11.18 1.10 0.95
N PRO A 47 -11.91 1.84 1.81
CA PRO A 47 -11.68 1.85 3.24
C PRO A 47 -11.88 0.47 3.85
N LEU A 48 -11.02 0.09 4.76
CA LEU A 48 -11.09 -1.16 5.51
C LEU A 48 -11.20 -0.87 7.00
N ALA A 49 -11.65 -1.84 7.77
CA ALA A 49 -11.63 -1.77 9.20
C ALA A 49 -10.20 -1.60 9.76
N GLU A 50 -10.10 -1.29 11.05
CA GLU A 50 -8.82 -1.23 11.78
C GLU A 50 -7.84 -0.19 11.24
N GLN A 51 -8.36 0.95 10.76
CA GLN A 51 -7.56 2.06 10.21
C GLN A 51 -6.69 1.64 9.03
N ARG A 52 -7.20 0.77 8.15
CA ARG A 52 -6.54 0.31 6.95
C ARG A 52 -7.34 0.67 5.71
N TYR A 53 -6.73 0.55 4.54
CA TYR A 53 -7.41 0.69 3.27
C TYR A 53 -6.70 -0.08 2.15
N LEU A 54 -7.43 -0.36 1.09
CA LEU A 54 -6.87 -0.76 -0.18
C LEU A 54 -6.83 0.48 -1.08
N GLU A 55 -5.66 0.76 -1.64
CA GLU A 55 -5.44 1.80 -2.64
C GLU A 55 -5.42 1.17 -4.03
N VAL A 56 -6.33 1.55 -4.91
CA VAL A 56 -6.20 1.29 -6.35
C VAL A 56 -5.60 2.54 -6.98
N VAL A 57 -4.51 2.39 -7.72
CA VAL A 57 -3.72 3.53 -8.21
C VAL A 57 -3.40 3.39 -9.70
N GLU A 58 -3.42 4.53 -10.41
CA GLU A 58 -2.95 4.63 -11.79
C GLU A 58 -2.07 5.86 -12.02
N CYS A 59 -1.26 5.81 -13.09
CA CYS A 59 -0.48 6.96 -13.54
C CYS A 59 -1.33 7.95 -14.31
N LEU A 60 -1.06 9.24 -14.09
CA LEU A 60 -1.50 10.31 -14.96
C LEU A 60 -0.49 10.46 -16.12
N ASP A 61 -0.97 10.99 -17.26
CA ASP A 61 -0.09 11.47 -18.32
C ASP A 61 0.55 12.80 -17.88
N HIS A 62 1.56 12.68 -17.03
CA HIS A 62 2.23 13.82 -16.41
C HIS A 62 3.71 13.50 -16.16
N PRO A 63 4.65 14.43 -16.44
CA PRO A 63 6.10 14.19 -16.27
C PRO A 63 6.54 13.73 -14.89
N ALA A 64 5.77 14.00 -13.83
CA ALA A 64 6.06 13.54 -12.49
C ALA A 64 5.99 11.99 -12.40
N SER A 65 5.10 11.33 -13.15
CA SER A 65 4.98 9.87 -13.14
C SER A 65 6.23 9.17 -13.68
N ASP A 66 6.95 9.83 -14.60
CA ASP A 66 8.20 9.29 -15.17
C ASP A 66 9.42 9.55 -14.28
N LYS A 67 9.35 10.52 -13.39
CA LYS A 67 10.46 10.96 -12.53
C LYS A 67 10.39 10.43 -11.11
N ALA A 68 9.18 10.33 -10.56
CA ALA A 68 8.98 9.90 -9.19
C ALA A 68 9.02 8.37 -9.08
N PRO A 69 9.76 7.79 -8.11
CA PRO A 69 9.86 6.33 -7.95
C PRO A 69 8.51 5.63 -7.81
N PHE A 70 7.55 6.25 -7.11
CA PHE A 70 6.21 5.68 -6.97
C PHE A 70 5.46 5.66 -8.30
N GLY A 71 5.48 6.76 -9.07
CA GLY A 71 4.88 6.80 -10.41
C GLY A 71 5.49 5.76 -11.35
N GLN A 72 6.83 5.62 -11.33
CA GLN A 72 7.53 4.59 -12.11
C GLN A 72 7.10 3.17 -11.72
N ALA A 73 6.93 2.88 -10.42
CA ALA A 73 6.47 1.59 -9.93
C ALA A 73 5.04 1.28 -10.40
N VAL A 74 4.12 2.24 -10.26
CA VAL A 74 2.74 2.11 -10.76
C VAL A 74 2.74 1.84 -12.26
N LYS A 75 3.46 2.63 -13.05
CA LYS A 75 3.57 2.48 -14.51
C LYS A 75 4.11 1.11 -14.91
N ALA A 76 5.17 0.66 -14.24
CA ALA A 76 5.77 -0.64 -14.50
C ALA A 76 4.80 -1.79 -14.23
N ARG A 77 4.01 -1.71 -13.13
CA ARG A 77 3.04 -2.73 -12.78
C ARG A 77 1.82 -2.71 -13.70
N SER A 78 1.28 -1.54 -14.00
CA SER A 78 0.16 -1.38 -14.95
C SER A 78 0.51 -1.91 -16.34
N ASN A 79 1.72 -1.66 -16.85
CA ASN A 79 2.19 -2.19 -18.13
C ASN A 79 2.30 -3.73 -18.18
N ARG A 80 2.32 -4.39 -17.01
CA ARG A 80 2.29 -5.85 -16.87
C ARG A 80 0.87 -6.39 -16.62
N GLY A 81 -0.16 -5.57 -16.80
CA GLY A 81 -1.55 -5.96 -16.63
C GLY A 81 -2.18 -5.57 -15.29
N GLY A 82 -1.51 -4.75 -14.50
CA GLY A 82 -1.99 -4.35 -13.17
C GLY A 82 -1.71 -5.40 -12.07
N GLY A 83 -2.33 -5.23 -10.90
CA GLY A 83 -2.21 -6.16 -9.78
C GLY A 83 -1.49 -5.59 -8.56
N TRP A 84 -1.24 -6.43 -7.57
CA TRP A 84 -0.55 -6.05 -6.33
C TRP A 84 0.83 -5.47 -6.62
N MET A 85 1.17 -4.37 -5.98
CA MET A 85 2.45 -3.71 -6.18
C MET A 85 3.20 -3.39 -4.90
N ALA A 86 2.49 -3.13 -3.81
CA ALA A 86 3.11 -2.75 -2.55
C ALA A 86 2.19 -3.01 -1.35
N TRP A 87 2.80 -3.12 -0.19
CA TRP A 87 2.17 -2.98 1.10
C TRP A 87 2.92 -1.92 1.92
N VAL A 88 2.22 -1.25 2.81
CA VAL A 88 2.70 -0.03 3.45
C VAL A 88 2.56 -0.13 4.95
N VAL A 89 3.57 0.31 5.66
CA VAL A 89 3.63 0.27 7.12
C VAL A 89 3.62 1.69 7.68
N ALA A 90 2.63 2.00 8.51
CA ALA A 90 2.59 3.23 9.28
C ALA A 90 3.46 3.10 10.54
N VAL A 91 4.22 4.16 10.80
CA VAL A 91 5.06 4.31 11.99
C VAL A 91 4.83 5.68 12.64
N ASP A 92 5.03 5.75 13.94
CA ASP A 92 4.94 7.02 14.69
C ASP A 92 6.24 7.83 14.58
N ASP A 93 7.37 7.14 14.35
CA ASP A 93 8.69 7.73 14.19
C ASP A 93 9.43 7.05 13.03
N LEU A 94 9.94 7.87 12.11
CA LEU A 94 10.75 7.42 10.97
C LEU A 94 12.25 7.32 11.28
N GLY A 95 12.72 7.90 12.38
CA GLY A 95 14.14 7.93 12.73
C GLY A 95 14.82 6.55 12.70
N PRO A 96 14.27 5.52 13.37
CA PRO A 96 14.83 4.17 13.32
C PRO A 96 14.85 3.54 11.92
N VAL A 97 13.87 3.90 11.08
CA VAL A 97 13.81 3.45 9.68
C VAL A 97 14.83 4.18 8.82
N GLU A 98 14.98 5.50 8.99
CA GLU A 98 15.97 6.31 8.29
C GLU A 98 17.40 5.83 8.60
N GLU A 99 17.70 5.54 9.85
CA GLU A 99 18.98 4.98 10.29
C GLU A 99 19.24 3.61 9.63
N ARG A 100 18.28 2.68 9.70
CA ARG A 100 18.40 1.33 9.14
C ARG A 100 18.57 1.35 7.62
N LEU A 101 17.85 2.23 6.92
CA LEU A 101 17.89 2.31 5.46
C LEU A 101 19.00 3.25 4.94
N GLY A 102 19.72 3.96 5.83
CA GLY A 102 20.82 4.86 5.49
C GLY A 102 20.40 6.03 4.61
N ARG A 103 19.15 6.49 4.71
CA ARG A 103 18.61 7.59 3.90
C ARG A 103 17.46 8.29 4.60
N GLY A 104 17.21 9.55 4.23
CA GLY A 104 16.09 10.32 4.78
C GLY A 104 14.74 10.03 4.13
N ALA A 105 13.69 10.18 4.90
CA ALA A 105 12.32 10.17 4.40
C ALA A 105 12.04 11.42 3.56
N VAL A 106 11.10 11.30 2.62
CA VAL A 106 10.66 12.38 1.74
C VAL A 106 9.18 12.69 1.98
N ASP A 107 8.79 13.92 1.68
CA ASP A 107 7.41 14.34 1.79
C ASP A 107 6.55 13.70 0.71
N GLY A 108 5.34 13.30 1.09
CA GLY A 108 4.26 12.91 0.21
C GLY A 108 3.03 13.75 0.48
N ASN A 109 2.21 13.96 -0.55
CA ASN A 109 0.91 14.58 -0.39
C ASN A 109 -0.09 14.11 -1.44
N ARG A 110 -1.36 14.26 -1.10
CA ARG A 110 -2.50 13.98 -1.97
C ARG A 110 -3.54 15.08 -1.83
N HIS A 111 -4.03 15.58 -2.96
CA HIS A 111 -5.18 16.47 -2.99
C HIS A 111 -6.45 15.65 -3.18
N THR A 112 -7.33 15.68 -2.18
CA THR A 112 -8.64 15.02 -2.27
C THR A 112 -9.58 15.81 -3.18
N PRO A 113 -10.67 15.19 -3.71
CA PRO A 113 -11.68 15.90 -4.49
C PRO A 113 -12.35 17.05 -3.71
N GLN A 114 -12.38 16.97 -2.38
CA GLN A 114 -12.95 18.00 -1.50
C GLN A 114 -11.96 19.16 -1.22
N GLY A 115 -10.75 19.11 -1.79
CA GLY A 115 -9.72 20.14 -1.65
C GLY A 115 -8.87 20.05 -0.39
N VAL A 116 -8.93 18.92 0.33
CA VAL A 116 -8.03 18.67 1.47
C VAL A 116 -6.66 18.23 0.96
N ASP A 117 -5.60 18.82 1.49
CA ASP A 117 -4.21 18.43 1.21
C ASP A 117 -3.72 17.49 2.31
N LEU A 118 -3.83 16.18 2.07
CA LEU A 118 -3.31 15.15 2.96
C LEU A 118 -1.80 15.10 2.85
N ARG A 119 -1.10 14.97 3.98
CA ARG A 119 0.36 15.00 4.06
C ARG A 119 0.91 13.87 4.90
N TRP A 120 2.03 13.33 4.43
CA TRP A 120 2.81 12.33 5.13
C TRP A 120 4.29 12.43 4.77
N ARG A 121 5.13 11.79 5.54
CA ARG A 121 6.52 11.49 5.13
C ARG A 121 6.64 10.00 4.83
N GLN A 122 7.47 9.65 3.86
CA GLN A 122 7.65 8.26 3.42
C GLN A 122 9.10 7.91 3.13
N ILE A 123 9.41 6.61 3.28
CA ILE A 123 10.73 6.05 2.99
C ILE A 123 10.59 4.61 2.52
N GLY A 124 11.44 4.17 1.58
CA GLY A 124 11.41 2.80 1.06
C GLY A 124 10.84 2.66 -0.35
N VAL A 125 10.08 3.64 -0.85
CA VAL A 125 9.38 3.60 -2.15
C VAL A 125 10.26 3.24 -3.34
N LYS A 126 11.55 3.62 -3.32
CA LYS A 126 12.48 3.29 -4.41
C LYS A 126 12.67 1.80 -4.64
N ASN A 127 12.40 0.99 -3.64
CA ASN A 127 12.55 -0.45 -3.71
C ASN A 127 11.32 -1.16 -4.31
N VAL A 128 10.17 -0.49 -4.40
CA VAL A 128 8.90 -1.11 -4.83
C VAL A 128 8.95 -1.69 -6.25
N ILE A 129 9.75 -1.10 -7.15
CA ILE A 129 9.87 -1.58 -8.53
C ILE A 129 10.50 -2.97 -8.59
N ASP A 130 11.56 -3.18 -7.82
CA ASP A 130 12.40 -4.38 -7.88
C ASP A 130 12.10 -5.36 -6.72
N HIS A 131 11.55 -4.86 -5.62
CA HIS A 131 11.31 -5.56 -4.37
C HIS A 131 9.93 -5.25 -3.81
N GLY A 132 8.87 -5.56 -4.56
CA GLY A 132 7.48 -5.37 -4.13
C GLY A 132 7.07 -6.19 -2.89
N ASN A 133 7.92 -7.13 -2.48
CA ASN A 133 7.80 -7.89 -1.24
C ASN A 133 8.16 -7.08 0.02
N LEU A 134 8.96 -6.01 -0.12
CA LEU A 134 9.37 -5.17 0.99
C LEU A 134 8.45 -3.95 1.10
N PRO A 135 7.90 -3.64 2.29
CA PRO A 135 7.04 -2.48 2.44
C PRO A 135 7.83 -1.18 2.36
N PHE A 136 7.18 -0.12 1.96
CA PHE A 136 7.65 1.19 2.32
C PHE A 136 6.93 1.69 3.57
N PHE A 137 7.51 2.71 4.22
CA PHE A 137 7.02 3.22 5.49
C PHE A 137 6.46 4.61 5.31
N VAL A 138 5.38 4.88 6.05
CA VAL A 138 4.75 6.20 6.11
C VAL A 138 4.60 6.67 7.55
N ARG A 139 4.73 7.96 7.74
CA ARG A 139 4.31 8.66 8.94
C ARG A 139 3.34 9.75 8.52
N TRP A 140 2.10 9.62 8.93
CA TRP A 140 1.06 10.60 8.65
C TRP A 140 1.32 11.90 9.42
N GLU A 141 1.16 13.03 8.72
CA GLU A 141 1.20 14.37 9.29
C GLU A 141 -0.19 14.99 9.38
N SER A 142 -1.10 14.55 8.51
CA SER A 142 -2.52 14.88 8.60
C SER A 142 -3.18 14.16 9.78
N PRO A 143 -4.24 14.77 10.37
CA PRO A 143 -5.00 14.15 11.45
C PRO A 143 -5.63 12.81 11.05
N LEU A 144 -5.81 11.92 12.02
CA LEU A 144 -6.46 10.62 11.79
C LEU A 144 -7.87 10.75 11.21
N ALA A 145 -8.59 11.82 11.52
CA ALA A 145 -9.92 12.08 10.96
C ALA A 145 -9.91 12.23 9.44
N ASP A 146 -8.78 12.64 8.86
CA ASP A 146 -8.60 12.79 7.42
C ASP A 146 -7.96 11.54 6.77
N HIS A 147 -7.63 10.53 7.58
CA HIS A 147 -7.00 9.29 7.09
C HIS A 147 -7.94 8.56 6.12
N PRO A 148 -7.41 7.95 5.02
CA PRO A 148 -8.24 7.31 3.99
C PRO A 148 -9.21 6.25 4.51
N SER A 149 -8.87 5.56 5.58
CA SER A 149 -9.77 4.58 6.24
C SER A 149 -11.02 5.21 6.88
N GLN A 150 -11.07 6.53 7.03
CA GLN A 150 -12.19 7.24 7.64
C GLN A 150 -13.21 7.76 6.61
N LEU A 151 -12.99 7.51 5.32
CA LEU A 151 -13.87 8.01 4.26
C LEU A 151 -15.27 7.38 4.32
N THR A 152 -15.35 6.10 4.64
CA THR A 152 -16.60 5.37 4.90
C THR A 152 -16.36 4.28 5.94
N GLU A 153 -17.42 3.85 6.63
CA GLU A 153 -17.36 2.68 7.50
C GLU A 153 -17.27 1.40 6.65
N SER A 154 -16.39 0.50 7.02
CA SER A 154 -16.25 -0.81 6.38
C SER A 154 -16.14 -1.93 7.41
N ARG A 155 -16.70 -3.09 7.06
CA ARG A 155 -16.57 -4.33 7.84
C ARG A 155 -15.51 -5.27 7.25
N ALA A 156 -15.07 -5.00 6.02
CA ALA A 156 -13.97 -5.73 5.41
C ALA A 156 -12.67 -5.39 6.14
N ARG A 157 -11.85 -6.39 6.43
CA ARG A 157 -10.55 -6.20 7.08
C ARG A 157 -9.44 -6.96 6.35
N LEU A 158 -8.25 -6.43 6.42
CA LEU A 158 -7.04 -7.11 5.95
C LEU A 158 -6.74 -8.29 6.88
N ALA A 159 -6.65 -9.50 6.33
CA ALA A 159 -6.46 -10.72 7.09
C ALA A 159 -5.15 -11.45 6.78
N GLY A 160 -4.56 -11.25 5.60
CA GLY A 160 -3.30 -11.91 5.27
C GLY A 160 -2.58 -11.31 4.06
N LEU A 161 -1.27 -11.54 4.01
CA LEU A 161 -0.39 -11.20 2.90
C LEU A 161 0.43 -12.43 2.52
N THR A 162 0.43 -12.82 1.24
CA THR A 162 1.35 -13.82 0.68
C THR A 162 2.48 -13.09 -0.04
N ILE A 163 3.70 -13.24 0.45
CA ILE A 163 4.87 -12.45 0.05
C ILE A 163 5.92 -13.38 -0.58
N GLY A 164 6.50 -12.97 -1.69
CA GLY A 164 7.62 -13.68 -2.31
C GLY A 164 8.95 -13.41 -1.62
N GLY A 165 9.76 -14.45 -1.44
CA GLY A 165 11.10 -14.40 -0.88
C GLY A 165 11.17 -14.82 0.59
N GLU A 166 12.32 -14.57 1.20
CA GLU A 166 12.68 -15.07 2.52
C GLU A 166 12.07 -14.25 3.67
N PRO A 167 11.40 -14.90 4.65
CA PRO A 167 10.84 -14.22 5.83
C PRO A 167 11.87 -13.37 6.59
N THR A 168 13.11 -13.86 6.67
CA THR A 168 14.22 -13.21 7.38
C THR A 168 14.56 -11.85 6.78
N ILE A 169 14.47 -11.71 5.46
CA ILE A 169 14.72 -10.43 4.75
C ILE A 169 13.64 -9.42 5.09
N VAL A 170 12.36 -9.83 5.04
CA VAL A 170 11.22 -8.97 5.40
C VAL A 170 11.31 -8.54 6.87
N ARG A 171 11.64 -9.47 7.78
CA ARG A 171 11.82 -9.16 9.20
C ARG A 171 12.96 -8.16 9.44
N ALA A 172 14.12 -8.36 8.79
CA ALA A 172 15.24 -7.44 8.88
C ALA A 172 14.87 -6.04 8.34
N TRP A 173 14.15 -6.00 7.22
CA TRP A 173 13.67 -4.75 6.64
C TRP A 173 12.71 -4.00 7.56
N LEU A 174 11.83 -4.71 8.26
CA LEU A 174 10.93 -4.15 9.28
C LEU A 174 11.67 -3.73 10.56
N GLY A 175 12.90 -4.17 10.75
CA GLY A 175 13.67 -3.91 11.97
C GLY A 175 13.23 -4.78 13.16
N LEU A 176 12.65 -5.93 12.90
CA LEU A 176 12.13 -6.83 13.94
C LEU A 176 13.23 -7.70 14.56
N GLY A 177 14.35 -7.95 13.85
CA GLY A 177 15.44 -8.78 14.36
C GLY A 177 14.93 -10.12 14.89
N ASP A 178 15.33 -10.45 16.13
CA ASP A 178 14.94 -11.67 16.86
C ASP A 178 13.60 -11.53 17.62
N ALA A 179 12.82 -10.47 17.37
CA ALA A 179 11.51 -10.31 17.98
C ALA A 179 10.62 -11.56 17.72
N PRO A 180 9.76 -11.95 18.68
CA PRO A 180 8.93 -13.13 18.51
C PRO A 180 8.00 -13.01 17.29
N GLU A 181 7.58 -14.15 16.77
CA GLU A 181 6.56 -14.22 15.73
C GLU A 181 5.29 -13.54 16.23
N GLY A 182 4.65 -12.72 15.36
CA GLY A 182 3.48 -11.90 15.74
C GLY A 182 3.80 -10.58 16.44
N ALA A 183 5.08 -10.24 16.68
CA ALA A 183 5.46 -8.98 17.32
C ALA A 183 5.10 -7.73 16.50
N PHE A 184 4.91 -7.87 15.18
CA PHE A 184 4.57 -6.78 14.29
C PHE A 184 3.04 -6.63 14.13
N GLU A 185 2.38 -7.67 13.65
CA GLU A 185 0.94 -7.69 13.37
C GLU A 185 0.36 -9.04 13.80
N SER A 186 -0.42 -9.05 14.87
CA SER A 186 -1.01 -10.29 15.38
C SER A 186 -2.30 -10.70 14.67
N GLN A 187 -2.91 -9.78 13.91
CA GLN A 187 -4.21 -9.98 13.26
C GLN A 187 -4.10 -10.21 11.75
N VAL A 188 -2.91 -10.10 11.18
CA VAL A 188 -2.64 -10.34 9.76
C VAL A 188 -1.69 -11.52 9.64
N GLU A 189 -2.12 -12.53 8.90
CA GLU A 189 -1.33 -13.72 8.61
C GLU A 189 -0.28 -13.40 7.52
N PHE A 190 0.96 -13.85 7.70
CA PHE A 190 2.01 -13.72 6.70
C PHE A 190 2.34 -15.08 6.13
N GLY A 191 2.05 -15.29 4.84
CA GLY A 191 2.49 -16.41 4.04
C GLY A 191 3.72 -16.02 3.22
N PHE A 192 4.62 -16.98 2.99
CA PHE A 192 5.80 -16.77 2.16
C PHE A 192 5.87 -17.83 1.07
N VAL A 193 6.23 -17.43 -0.14
CA VAL A 193 6.51 -18.33 -1.27
C VAL A 193 7.95 -18.12 -1.72
N GLU A 194 8.63 -19.24 -1.98
CA GLU A 194 9.97 -19.20 -2.54
C GLU A 194 9.88 -18.76 -4.01
N ASP A 195 10.24 -17.51 -4.28
CA ASP A 195 10.39 -16.99 -5.63
C ASP A 195 11.51 -15.96 -5.66
N ASP A 196 12.69 -16.42 -6.06
CA ASP A 196 13.87 -15.56 -6.21
C ASP A 196 13.81 -14.71 -7.48
N ALA A 197 12.96 -15.06 -8.44
CA ALA A 197 12.89 -14.39 -9.74
C ALA A 197 12.06 -13.11 -9.70
N CYS A 198 11.07 -13.04 -8.81
CA CYS A 198 10.20 -11.87 -8.67
C CYS A 198 9.71 -11.72 -7.22
N PRO A 199 10.53 -11.19 -6.30
CA PRO A 199 10.09 -10.96 -4.93
C PRO A 199 9.00 -9.88 -4.93
N CYS A 200 7.74 -10.27 -4.79
CA CYS A 200 6.59 -9.37 -4.86
C CYS A 200 5.51 -9.71 -3.81
N LEU A 201 4.49 -8.87 -3.73
CA LEU A 201 3.24 -9.19 -3.03
C LEU A 201 2.39 -10.01 -4.01
N TYR A 202 2.14 -11.28 -3.67
CA TYR A 202 1.42 -12.24 -4.53
C TYR A 202 -0.07 -12.17 -4.35
N GLU A 203 -0.51 -12.27 -3.10
CA GLU A 203 -1.91 -12.34 -2.74
C GLU A 203 -2.17 -11.49 -1.49
N VAL A 204 -3.37 -10.96 -1.41
CA VAL A 204 -3.88 -10.31 -0.21
C VAL A 204 -5.19 -10.97 0.18
N THR A 205 -5.27 -11.39 1.44
CA THR A 205 -6.47 -12.00 2.01
C THR A 205 -7.23 -10.96 2.80
N PHE A 206 -8.54 -10.92 2.56
CA PHE A 206 -9.48 -10.09 3.30
C PHE A 206 -10.52 -10.97 4.00
N GLU A 207 -11.00 -10.52 5.14
CA GLU A 207 -12.23 -11.04 5.75
C GLU A 207 -13.35 -10.02 5.57
N THR A 208 -14.47 -10.51 5.08
CA THR A 208 -15.70 -9.75 4.84
C THR A 208 -16.87 -10.42 5.59
N PRO A 209 -18.04 -9.78 5.72
CA PRO A 209 -19.22 -10.42 6.27
C PRO A 209 -19.66 -11.68 5.54
N GLU A 210 -19.33 -11.79 4.24
CA GLU A 210 -19.65 -12.94 3.37
C GLU A 210 -18.61 -14.05 3.45
N GLY A 211 -17.45 -13.80 4.09
CA GLY A 211 -16.37 -14.77 4.26
C GLY A 211 -15.00 -14.27 3.86
N ARG A 212 -14.07 -15.21 3.76
CA ARG A 212 -12.66 -14.95 3.42
C ARG A 212 -12.49 -14.88 1.90
N ILE A 213 -11.82 -13.84 1.44
CA ILE A 213 -11.59 -13.55 0.02
C ILE A 213 -10.09 -13.39 -0.19
N VAL A 214 -9.57 -14.06 -1.19
CA VAL A 214 -8.18 -13.93 -1.66
C VAL A 214 -8.19 -13.25 -3.04
N VAL A 215 -7.41 -12.19 -3.16
CA VAL A 215 -7.26 -11.40 -4.40
C VAL A 215 -5.83 -11.48 -4.89
#